data_b270df904f72d93bda13d52550fe54e6
#
_entry.id   b270df904f72d93bda13d52550fe54e6
#
_cell.length_a   1.000
_cell.length_b   1.000
_cell.length_c   1.000
_cell.angle_alpha   90.00
_cell.angle_beta   90.00
_cell.angle_gamma   90.00
#
_symmetry.space_group_name_H-M   'P 1'
#
loop_
_entity.id
_entity.type
_entity.pdbx_description
1 polymer ?
#
loop_
_entity_poly.entity_id
_entity_poly.type
_entity_poly.pdbx_seq_one_letter_code
_entity_poly.pdbx_strand_id
1 'polypeptide(L)'
;MSPVLEWDKAEERIFELGVDRGVFYPYDQQTGEYLEGVVWNGLVNVTEKGAGGEDNKQYADNIVYANIRSEAEFEASIEAFTYPDEMSECDGTSQPEVGVFIGQQLRKPFGFSYRTKIGNNNDNLDFGYKVHMVWGATPEPTEKSRDTINDSPEASTFTWDLATEKVPVTGRKPTAHMWVDSTKVAPAELEALEDLLYGSDSESASFPTPDEVLALFTTP
;
A
#
# COMPACT_ATOMS: atom_id res chain seq x y z
N MET A 1 30.60 -6.16 30.55
CA MET A 1 29.46 -7.04 30.88
C MET A 1 28.44 -6.82 29.77
N SER A 2 27.99 -7.87 29.12
CA SER A 2 26.86 -7.72 28.19
C SER A 2 25.63 -7.31 28.99
N PRO A 3 24.85 -6.33 28.53
CA PRO A 3 23.62 -5.94 29.22
C PRO A 3 22.65 -7.13 29.27
N VAL A 4 22.06 -7.37 30.42
CA VAL A 4 21.00 -8.36 30.57
C VAL A 4 19.75 -7.81 29.84
N LEU A 5 19.07 -8.67 29.09
CA LEU A 5 17.83 -8.31 28.41
C LEU A 5 16.76 -8.04 29.46
N GLU A 6 16.04 -6.94 29.29
CA GLU A 6 14.87 -6.56 30.09
C GLU A 6 13.64 -6.51 29.18
N TRP A 7 12.51 -7.00 29.70
CA TRP A 7 11.23 -7.05 28.97
C TRP A 7 10.21 -6.12 29.63
N ASP A 8 9.15 -5.83 28.89
CA ASP A 8 7.96 -5.13 29.38
C ASP A 8 8.15 -3.71 29.91
N LYS A 9 9.16 -2.99 29.40
CA LYS A 9 9.28 -1.55 29.67
C LYS A 9 8.09 -0.81 29.09
N ALA A 10 7.48 0.07 29.85
CA ALA A 10 6.24 0.74 29.47
C ALA A 10 6.38 1.58 28.19
N GLU A 11 7.53 2.24 28.01
CA GLU A 11 7.87 3.05 26.84
C GLU A 11 8.13 2.20 25.58
N GLU A 12 8.45 0.91 25.71
CA GLU A 12 8.72 -0.01 24.61
C GLU A 12 7.46 -0.78 24.16
N ARG A 13 6.32 -0.57 24.83
CA ARG A 13 5.03 -1.21 24.48
C ARG A 13 4.37 -0.43 23.36
N ILE A 14 4.75 -0.75 22.13
CA ILE A 14 4.27 -0.12 20.90
C ILE A 14 3.20 -0.99 20.27
N PHE A 15 2.16 -0.36 19.76
CA PHE A 15 1.11 -1.00 18.95
C PHE A 15 0.82 -0.18 17.71
N GLU A 16 0.32 -0.83 16.67
CA GLU A 16 -0.05 -0.19 15.41
C GLU A 16 -1.54 -0.41 15.17
N LEU A 17 -2.23 0.64 14.76
CA LEU A 17 -3.66 0.57 14.44
C LEU A 17 -4.10 1.73 13.55
N GLY A 18 -5.30 1.56 12.99
CA GLY A 18 -5.94 2.56 12.15
C GLY A 18 -5.31 2.66 10.76
N VAL A 19 -6.09 3.17 9.84
CA VAL A 19 -5.68 3.51 8.49
C VAL A 19 -6.25 4.87 8.14
N ASP A 20 -5.43 5.76 7.60
CA ASP A 20 -5.85 7.06 7.13
C ASP A 20 -4.99 7.55 5.95
N ARG A 21 -5.28 8.76 5.44
CA ARG A 21 -4.52 9.44 4.39
C ARG A 21 -4.26 8.58 3.15
N GLY A 22 -5.31 7.84 2.69
CA GLY A 22 -5.21 7.12 1.43
C GLY A 22 -5.07 8.07 0.25
N VAL A 23 -4.12 7.77 -0.65
CA VAL A 23 -3.97 8.46 -1.93
C VAL A 23 -3.85 7.42 -3.04
N PHE A 24 -4.64 7.61 -4.06
CA PHE A 24 -4.65 6.84 -5.28
C PHE A 24 -3.86 7.57 -6.36
N TYR A 25 -2.97 6.87 -7.06
CA TYR A 25 -2.14 7.43 -8.14
C TYR A 25 -2.41 6.62 -9.42
N PRO A 26 -3.16 7.20 -10.38
CA PRO A 26 -3.37 6.55 -11.67
C PRO A 26 -2.04 6.29 -12.36
N TYR A 27 -1.94 5.18 -13.10
CA TYR A 27 -0.74 4.86 -13.88
C TYR A 27 -1.03 4.98 -15.37
N ASP A 28 -0.25 5.78 -16.06
CA ASP A 28 -0.31 5.89 -17.51
C ASP A 28 0.59 4.85 -18.16
N GLN A 29 -0.03 3.85 -18.78
CA GLN A 29 0.68 2.78 -19.49
C GLN A 29 1.42 3.25 -20.74
N GLN A 30 1.12 4.43 -21.27
CA GLN A 30 1.79 4.96 -22.47
C GLN A 30 3.10 5.65 -22.10
N THR A 31 3.12 6.42 -21.03
CA THR A 31 4.30 7.10 -20.54
C THR A 31 5.12 6.24 -19.58
N GLY A 32 4.49 5.27 -18.91
CA GLY A 32 5.11 4.45 -17.88
C GLY A 32 5.26 5.18 -16.53
N GLU A 33 4.47 6.23 -16.31
CA GLU A 33 4.57 7.11 -15.14
C GLU A 33 3.26 7.13 -14.35
N TYR A 34 3.35 7.40 -13.06
CA TYR A 34 2.20 7.69 -12.22
C TYR A 34 1.75 9.13 -12.43
N LEU A 35 0.45 9.32 -12.53
CA LEU A 35 -0.17 10.63 -12.65
C LEU A 35 -0.37 11.27 -11.28
N GLU A 36 -0.93 12.49 -11.27
CA GLU A 36 -1.23 13.23 -10.05
C GLU A 36 -2.10 12.42 -9.08
N GLY A 37 -1.74 12.46 -7.80
CA GLY A 37 -2.42 11.74 -6.74
C GLY A 37 -3.82 12.28 -6.46
N VAL A 38 -4.77 11.36 -6.25
CA VAL A 38 -6.16 11.66 -5.90
C VAL A 38 -6.46 11.12 -4.51
N VAL A 39 -7.06 11.94 -3.66
CA VAL A 39 -7.40 11.56 -2.28
C VAL A 39 -8.40 10.41 -2.26
N TRP A 40 -8.07 9.34 -1.54
CA TRP A 40 -8.98 8.23 -1.28
C TRP A 40 -9.57 8.33 0.11
N ASN A 41 -10.78 8.86 0.22
CA ASN A 41 -11.51 8.97 1.46
C ASN A 41 -12.27 7.68 1.80
N GLY A 42 -12.61 7.52 3.08
CA GLY A 42 -13.47 6.43 3.55
C GLY A 42 -12.81 5.08 3.66
N LEU A 43 -11.49 5.01 3.78
CA LEU A 43 -10.77 3.77 4.06
C LEU A 43 -11.23 3.18 5.40
N VAL A 44 -11.61 1.91 5.38
CA VAL A 44 -12.00 1.12 6.54
C VAL A 44 -10.86 0.23 6.97
N ASN A 45 -10.25 -0.46 6.00
CA ASN A 45 -9.18 -1.41 6.26
C ASN A 45 -8.25 -1.55 5.04
N VAL A 46 -6.96 -1.74 5.30
CA VAL A 46 -5.98 -2.21 4.33
C VAL A 46 -5.31 -3.44 4.92
N THR A 47 -5.45 -4.58 4.25
CA THR A 47 -4.83 -5.83 4.67
C THR A 47 -3.66 -6.15 3.74
N GLU A 48 -2.47 -6.29 4.30
CA GLU A 48 -1.28 -6.72 3.59
C GLU A 48 -1.18 -8.24 3.64
N LYS A 49 -0.92 -8.87 2.50
CA LYS A 49 -0.78 -10.32 2.36
C LYS A 49 0.57 -10.62 1.71
N GLY A 50 1.32 -11.53 2.28
CA GLY A 50 2.47 -12.14 1.60
C GLY A 50 2.01 -13.35 0.81
N ALA A 51 2.40 -13.43 -0.45
CA ALA A 51 2.16 -14.60 -1.29
C ALA A 51 3.50 -15.16 -1.81
N GLY A 52 3.48 -16.37 -2.36
CA GLY A 52 4.69 -17.03 -2.86
C GLY A 52 5.65 -17.48 -1.76
N GLY A 53 6.92 -17.63 -2.12
CA GLY A 53 7.96 -18.08 -1.17
C GLY A 53 7.89 -19.57 -0.83
N GLU A 54 7.10 -20.36 -1.57
CA GLU A 54 6.97 -21.79 -1.32
C GLU A 54 8.22 -22.57 -1.72
N ASP A 55 8.55 -23.56 -0.89
CA ASP A 55 9.67 -24.47 -1.12
C ASP A 55 9.26 -25.62 -2.06
N ASN A 56 9.89 -25.69 -3.21
CA ASN A 56 9.74 -26.81 -4.15
C ASN A 56 10.96 -27.70 -4.06
N LYS A 57 10.82 -28.86 -3.39
CA LYS A 57 11.89 -29.83 -3.19
C LYS A 57 12.00 -30.76 -4.38
N GLN A 58 13.16 -30.79 -4.99
CA GLN A 58 13.52 -31.75 -6.05
C GLN A 58 14.28 -32.93 -5.43
N TYR A 59 13.90 -34.14 -5.81
CA TYR A 59 14.50 -35.35 -5.28
C TYR A 59 15.31 -36.08 -6.36
N ALA A 60 16.54 -36.51 -6.00
CA ALA A 60 17.34 -37.42 -6.79
C ALA A 60 18.06 -38.36 -5.81
N ASP A 61 18.40 -39.57 -6.25
CA ASP A 61 19.09 -40.61 -5.44
C ASP A 61 18.43 -40.86 -4.07
N ASN A 62 17.11 -40.73 -3.97
CA ASN A 62 16.30 -40.87 -2.77
C ASN A 62 16.55 -39.80 -1.67
N ILE A 63 17.19 -38.67 -2.02
CA ILE A 63 17.41 -37.55 -1.12
C ILE A 63 16.86 -36.25 -1.74
N VAL A 64 16.68 -35.21 -0.92
CA VAL A 64 16.41 -33.85 -1.42
C VAL A 64 17.68 -33.34 -2.10
N TYR A 65 17.65 -33.30 -3.43
CA TYR A 65 18.79 -32.87 -4.23
C TYR A 65 18.87 -31.34 -4.35
N ALA A 66 17.73 -30.69 -4.49
CA ALA A 66 17.63 -29.24 -4.55
C ALA A 66 16.34 -28.78 -3.87
N ASN A 67 16.38 -27.60 -3.27
CA ASN A 67 15.19 -26.90 -2.79
C ASN A 67 15.10 -25.57 -3.53
N ILE A 68 14.15 -25.45 -4.44
CA ILE A 68 13.90 -24.25 -5.24
C ILE A 68 12.77 -23.48 -4.57
N ARG A 69 13.06 -22.28 -4.08
CA ARG A 69 12.06 -21.41 -3.47
C ARG A 69 11.52 -20.44 -4.53
N SER A 70 10.19 -20.35 -4.66
CA SER A 70 9.57 -19.33 -5.48
C SER A 70 9.82 -17.93 -4.88
N GLU A 71 9.76 -16.90 -5.70
CA GLU A 71 9.85 -15.52 -5.19
C GLU A 71 8.63 -15.18 -4.33
N ALA A 72 8.87 -14.44 -3.27
CA ALA A 72 7.79 -13.86 -2.49
C ALA A 72 7.11 -12.76 -3.31
N GLU A 73 5.79 -12.72 -3.27
CA GLU A 73 4.94 -11.72 -3.87
C GLU A 73 4.24 -10.92 -2.76
N PHE A 74 3.84 -9.70 -3.08
CA PHE A 74 3.05 -8.88 -2.18
C PHE A 74 1.64 -8.75 -2.77
N GLU A 75 0.66 -9.01 -1.96
CA GLU A 75 -0.75 -8.79 -2.27
C GLU A 75 -1.36 -7.92 -1.17
N ALA A 76 -2.42 -7.23 -1.46
CA ALA A 76 -3.15 -6.45 -0.48
C ALA A 76 -4.66 -6.53 -0.73
N SER A 77 -5.46 -6.17 0.26
CA SER A 77 -6.86 -5.85 0.03
C SER A 77 -7.21 -4.52 0.68
N ILE A 78 -8.02 -3.73 -0.02
CA ILE A 78 -8.51 -2.44 0.46
C ILE A 78 -10.01 -2.57 0.68
N GLU A 79 -10.47 -2.13 1.85
CA GLU A 79 -11.90 -1.96 2.14
C GLU A 79 -12.19 -0.49 2.41
N ALA A 80 -13.20 0.05 1.74
CA ALA A 80 -13.57 1.46 1.87
C ALA A 80 -15.08 1.68 1.66
N PHE A 81 -15.62 2.76 2.24
CA PHE A 81 -17.01 3.20 1.99
C PHE A 81 -17.18 3.89 0.64
N THR A 82 -16.11 4.45 0.10
CA THR A 82 -16.12 5.16 -1.19
C THR A 82 -14.76 5.02 -1.87
N TYR A 83 -14.67 5.42 -3.10
CA TYR A 83 -13.45 5.41 -3.91
C TYR A 83 -13.45 6.58 -4.90
N PRO A 84 -12.27 7.07 -5.33
CA PRO A 84 -12.17 8.09 -6.36
C PRO A 84 -12.68 7.59 -7.71
N ASP A 85 -13.24 8.48 -8.52
CA ASP A 85 -13.82 8.13 -9.83
C ASP A 85 -12.78 7.48 -10.76
N GLU A 86 -11.52 7.90 -10.66
CA GLU A 86 -10.38 7.39 -11.44
C GLU A 86 -10.11 5.91 -11.15
N MET A 87 -10.44 5.42 -9.95
CA MET A 87 -10.33 4.01 -9.59
C MET A 87 -11.24 3.12 -10.45
N SER A 88 -12.33 3.65 -11.00
CA SER A 88 -13.25 2.89 -11.84
C SER A 88 -12.56 2.30 -13.07
N GLU A 89 -11.63 3.02 -13.68
CA GLU A 89 -10.85 2.52 -14.82
C GLU A 89 -9.92 1.36 -14.43
N CYS A 90 -9.35 1.42 -13.23
CA CYS A 90 -8.50 0.35 -12.72
C CYS A 90 -9.31 -0.90 -12.37
N ASP A 91 -10.55 -0.75 -11.95
CA ASP A 91 -11.47 -1.85 -11.63
C ASP A 91 -12.21 -2.44 -12.86
N GLY A 92 -11.72 -2.20 -14.06
CA GLY A 92 -12.27 -2.74 -15.30
C GLY A 92 -13.57 -2.09 -15.74
N THR A 93 -13.71 -0.79 -15.49
CA THR A 93 -14.83 0.03 -15.93
C THR A 93 -14.31 1.17 -16.80
N SER A 94 -14.97 1.53 -17.87
CA SER A 94 -14.68 2.74 -18.64
C SER A 94 -15.86 3.70 -18.62
N GLN A 95 -15.58 4.98 -18.71
CA GLN A 95 -16.59 6.03 -18.76
C GLN A 95 -16.57 6.71 -20.13
N PRO A 96 -17.31 6.18 -21.13
CA PRO A 96 -17.35 6.77 -22.47
C PRO A 96 -18.03 8.14 -22.51
N GLU A 97 -18.95 8.40 -21.60
CA GLU A 97 -19.67 9.66 -21.42
C GLU A 97 -19.81 9.96 -19.92
N VAL A 98 -19.88 11.22 -19.55
CA VAL A 98 -20.01 11.64 -18.15
C VAL A 98 -21.20 10.96 -17.47
N GLY A 99 -20.95 10.18 -16.43
CA GLY A 99 -21.96 9.43 -15.68
C GLY A 99 -22.43 8.13 -16.32
N VAL A 100 -21.88 7.71 -17.47
CA VAL A 100 -22.19 6.44 -18.13
C VAL A 100 -20.96 5.50 -18.02
N PHE A 101 -21.15 4.35 -17.36
CA PHE A 101 -20.07 3.42 -17.09
C PHE A 101 -20.31 2.07 -17.78
N ILE A 102 -19.29 1.54 -18.42
CA ILE A 102 -19.27 0.22 -19.07
C ILE A 102 -18.28 -0.68 -18.33
N GLY A 103 -18.76 -1.77 -17.77
CA GLY A 103 -17.94 -2.77 -17.08
C GLY A 103 -17.23 -3.75 -18.04
N GLN A 104 -16.45 -4.68 -17.47
CA GLN A 104 -15.74 -5.76 -18.19
C GLN A 104 -14.66 -5.23 -19.16
N GLN A 105 -14.05 -4.11 -18.82
CA GLN A 105 -12.94 -3.52 -19.55
C GLN A 105 -11.60 -4.02 -18.99
N LEU A 106 -10.50 -3.71 -19.68
CA LEU A 106 -9.15 -4.01 -19.21
C LEU A 106 -8.87 -3.22 -17.92
N ARG A 107 -8.31 -3.91 -16.95
CA ARG A 107 -7.89 -3.31 -15.69
C ARG A 107 -6.54 -2.62 -15.86
N LYS A 108 -6.36 -1.51 -15.20
CA LYS A 108 -5.12 -0.73 -15.21
C LYS A 108 -4.44 -0.83 -13.84
N PRO A 109 -3.11 -0.88 -13.80
CA PRO A 109 -2.40 -0.77 -12.54
C PRO A 109 -2.49 0.66 -11.99
N PHE A 110 -2.25 0.80 -10.68
CA PHE A 110 -2.18 2.09 -10.00
C PHE A 110 -1.16 2.04 -8.86
N GLY A 111 -0.75 3.21 -8.36
CA GLY A 111 -0.02 3.37 -7.12
C GLY A 111 -0.97 3.71 -5.97
N PHE A 112 -0.62 3.27 -4.77
CA PHE A 112 -1.43 3.54 -3.60
C PHE A 112 -0.53 3.85 -2.41
N SER A 113 -0.82 4.96 -1.71
CA SER A 113 -0.21 5.23 -0.41
C SER A 113 -1.28 5.35 0.66
N TYR A 114 -0.94 4.96 1.87
CA TYR A 114 -1.78 5.08 3.06
C TYR A 114 -0.90 5.19 4.30
N ARG A 115 -1.51 5.57 5.40
CA ARG A 115 -0.81 5.72 6.67
C ARG A 115 -1.47 4.87 7.74
N THR A 116 -0.64 4.22 8.58
CA THR A 116 -1.06 3.58 9.83
C THR A 116 -0.49 4.34 11.02
N LYS A 117 -1.20 4.38 12.14
CA LYS A 117 -0.76 5.06 13.36
C LYS A 117 -0.02 4.11 14.29
N ILE A 118 1.03 4.62 14.91
CA ILE A 118 1.78 3.93 15.97
C ILE A 118 1.42 4.59 17.28
N GLY A 119 1.01 3.78 18.24
CA GLY A 119 0.73 4.24 19.59
C GLY A 119 1.62 3.58 20.63
N ASN A 120 1.71 4.20 21.79
CA ASN A 120 2.30 3.64 22.99
C ASN A 120 1.43 3.93 24.23
N ASN A 121 1.81 3.41 25.39
CA ASN A 121 1.05 3.61 26.61
C ASN A 121 1.13 5.05 27.16
N ASN A 122 2.10 5.87 26.74
CA ASN A 122 2.31 7.21 27.25
C ASN A 122 1.64 8.27 26.36
N ASP A 123 1.82 8.15 25.04
CA ASP A 123 1.41 9.16 24.05
C ASP A 123 0.17 8.75 23.26
N ASN A 124 -0.40 7.57 23.57
CA ASN A 124 -1.50 6.98 22.80
C ASN A 124 -1.18 6.92 21.28
N LEU A 125 -2.00 7.51 20.45
CA LEU A 125 -1.88 7.53 18.98
C LEU A 125 -1.04 8.69 18.44
N ASP A 126 -0.50 9.53 19.30
CA ASP A 126 0.34 10.68 18.94
C ASP A 126 1.85 10.32 18.93
N PHE A 127 2.18 9.06 19.23
CA PHE A 127 3.57 8.60 19.25
C PHE A 127 4.23 8.62 17.88
N GLY A 128 3.52 8.19 16.82
CA GLY A 128 4.06 8.17 15.47
C GLY A 128 3.12 7.52 14.46
N TYR A 129 3.64 7.31 13.27
CA TYR A 129 2.91 6.66 12.17
C TYR A 129 3.87 6.02 11.17
N LYS A 130 3.33 5.16 10.31
CA LYS A 130 4.02 4.65 9.14
C LYS A 130 3.31 5.13 7.88
N VAL A 131 4.09 5.52 6.90
CA VAL A 131 3.62 5.80 5.55
C VAL A 131 3.94 4.60 4.69
N HIS A 132 2.93 3.99 4.11
CA HIS A 132 3.03 2.82 3.25
C HIS A 132 2.86 3.24 1.80
N MET A 133 3.60 2.61 0.90
CA MET A 133 3.55 2.83 -0.55
C MET A 133 3.48 1.48 -1.25
N VAL A 134 2.52 1.32 -2.16
CA VAL A 134 2.29 0.10 -2.94
C VAL A 134 2.33 0.44 -4.41
N TRP A 135 3.26 -0.18 -5.14
CA TRP A 135 3.46 0.01 -6.58
C TRP A 135 2.78 -1.10 -7.38
N GLY A 136 2.37 -0.77 -8.61
CA GLY A 136 1.86 -1.73 -9.59
C GLY A 136 0.63 -2.49 -9.12
N ALA A 137 -0.18 -1.92 -8.24
CA ALA A 137 -1.38 -2.56 -7.73
C ALA A 137 -2.45 -2.66 -8.82
N THR A 138 -2.96 -3.87 -9.06
CA THR A 138 -4.04 -4.13 -10.02
C THR A 138 -5.18 -4.84 -9.30
N PRO A 139 -6.41 -4.29 -9.32
CA PRO A 139 -7.54 -4.92 -8.66
C PRO A 139 -7.89 -6.25 -9.33
N GLU A 140 -8.14 -7.26 -8.53
CA GLU A 140 -8.73 -8.51 -8.98
C GLU A 140 -10.27 -8.40 -9.04
N PRO A 141 -10.97 -9.26 -9.80
CA PRO A 141 -12.42 -9.32 -9.77
C PRO A 141 -12.92 -9.72 -8.39
N THR A 142 -13.57 -8.80 -7.67
CA THR A 142 -14.18 -9.05 -6.37
C THR A 142 -15.70 -8.97 -6.44
N GLU A 143 -16.36 -9.60 -5.46
CA GLU A 143 -17.81 -9.50 -5.30
C GLU A 143 -18.19 -8.11 -4.78
N LYS A 144 -19.23 -7.50 -5.35
CA LYS A 144 -19.80 -6.25 -4.87
C LYS A 144 -21.26 -6.47 -4.49
N SER A 145 -21.53 -6.50 -3.17
CA SER A 145 -22.90 -6.61 -2.65
C SER A 145 -23.58 -5.25 -2.59
N ARG A 146 -24.89 -5.25 -2.77
CA ARG A 146 -25.77 -4.09 -2.58
C ARG A 146 -27.04 -4.55 -1.89
N ASP A 147 -27.18 -4.18 -0.64
CA ASP A 147 -28.28 -4.60 0.20
C ASP A 147 -29.44 -3.59 0.16
N THR A 148 -30.63 -4.08 0.45
CA THR A 148 -31.79 -3.21 0.59
C THR A 148 -31.73 -2.47 1.93
N ILE A 149 -32.26 -1.24 1.98
CA ILE A 149 -32.40 -0.48 3.22
C ILE A 149 -33.45 -1.17 4.12
N ASN A 150 -33.09 -1.40 5.36
CA ASN A 150 -33.94 -1.99 6.40
C ASN A 150 -34.04 -1.05 7.61
N ASP A 151 -34.64 -1.52 8.71
CA ASP A 151 -34.86 -0.74 9.94
C ASP A 151 -33.55 -0.38 10.68
N SER A 152 -32.42 -1.03 10.32
CA SER A 152 -31.07 -0.77 10.83
C SER A 152 -30.13 -0.61 9.65
N PRO A 153 -30.15 0.54 8.96
CA PRO A 153 -29.36 0.73 7.75
C PRO A 153 -27.87 0.80 8.07
N GLU A 154 -27.09 -0.03 7.40
CA GLU A 154 -25.63 -0.01 7.44
C GLU A 154 -25.08 0.46 6.09
N ALA A 155 -24.02 1.24 6.11
CA ALA A 155 -23.37 1.65 4.88
C ALA A 155 -22.61 0.45 4.27
N SER A 156 -22.83 0.20 2.98
CA SER A 156 -22.10 -0.84 2.26
C SER A 156 -20.63 -0.43 2.11
N THR A 157 -19.72 -1.39 2.31
CA THR A 157 -18.31 -1.24 1.99
C THR A 157 -18.00 -1.88 0.65
N PHE A 158 -16.96 -1.39 -0.01
CA PHE A 158 -16.39 -1.97 -1.21
C PHE A 158 -15.04 -2.58 -0.87
N THR A 159 -14.77 -3.77 -1.39
CA THR A 159 -13.50 -4.45 -1.18
C THR A 159 -12.84 -4.75 -2.51
N TRP A 160 -11.55 -4.49 -2.62
CA TRP A 160 -10.70 -4.84 -3.75
C TRP A 160 -9.53 -5.68 -3.25
N ASP A 161 -9.40 -6.88 -3.78
CA ASP A 161 -8.16 -7.64 -3.68
C ASP A 161 -7.21 -7.14 -4.78
N LEU A 162 -5.95 -6.95 -4.42
CA LEU A 162 -4.93 -6.36 -5.26
C LEU A 162 -3.80 -7.36 -5.50
N ALA A 163 -3.56 -7.70 -6.75
CA ALA A 163 -2.29 -8.24 -7.17
C ALA A 163 -1.31 -7.09 -7.42
N THR A 164 -0.02 -7.30 -7.20
CA THR A 164 0.98 -6.24 -7.39
C THR A 164 2.09 -6.66 -8.33
N GLU A 165 2.67 -5.70 -9.03
CA GLU A 165 3.85 -5.88 -9.86
C GLU A 165 5.04 -5.19 -9.21
N LYS A 166 6.15 -5.94 -9.08
CA LYS A 166 7.38 -5.44 -8.45
C LYS A 166 8.07 -4.44 -9.35
N VAL A 167 8.53 -3.35 -8.76
CA VAL A 167 9.36 -2.34 -9.42
C VAL A 167 10.84 -2.50 -9.03
N PRO A 168 11.77 -2.20 -9.95
CA PRO A 168 13.22 -2.32 -9.68
C PRO A 168 13.65 -1.40 -8.54
N VAL A 169 14.66 -1.86 -7.78
CA VAL A 169 15.34 -1.08 -6.73
C VAL A 169 16.84 -1.26 -6.91
N THR A 170 17.57 -0.15 -7.04
CA THR A 170 19.01 -0.18 -7.28
C THR A 170 19.76 -0.86 -6.13
N GLY A 171 20.52 -1.89 -6.48
CA GLY A 171 21.33 -2.66 -5.51
C GLY A 171 20.52 -3.57 -4.57
N ARG A 172 19.22 -3.75 -4.79
CA ARG A 172 18.31 -4.59 -3.99
C ARG A 172 17.43 -5.45 -4.90
N LYS A 173 16.64 -6.34 -4.29
CA LYS A 173 15.59 -7.05 -5.03
C LYS A 173 14.44 -6.09 -5.35
N PRO A 174 13.77 -6.29 -6.49
CA PRO A 174 12.56 -5.54 -6.82
C PRO A 174 11.51 -5.68 -5.70
N THR A 175 10.75 -4.61 -5.47
CA THR A 175 9.70 -4.56 -4.45
C THR A 175 8.41 -3.99 -5.01
N ALA A 176 7.27 -4.40 -4.44
CA ALA A 176 5.98 -3.80 -4.69
C ALA A 176 5.45 -3.02 -3.48
N HIS A 177 6.14 -3.11 -2.33
CA HIS A 177 5.71 -2.45 -1.11
C HIS A 177 6.92 -1.92 -0.33
N MET A 178 6.79 -0.72 0.18
CA MET A 178 7.74 -0.07 1.08
C MET A 178 6.97 0.73 2.12
N TRP A 179 7.56 0.87 3.30
CA TRP A 179 7.03 1.76 4.33
C TRP A 179 8.14 2.56 5.00
N VAL A 180 7.79 3.73 5.50
CA VAL A 180 8.66 4.62 6.28
C VAL A 180 8.06 4.82 7.65
N ASP A 181 8.84 4.60 8.69
CA ASP A 181 8.46 4.73 10.10
C ASP A 181 8.88 6.12 10.62
N SER A 182 7.92 6.99 10.91
CA SER A 182 8.14 8.37 11.35
C SER A 182 8.96 8.48 12.62
N THR A 183 9.00 7.42 13.44
CA THR A 183 9.75 7.41 14.71
C THR A 183 11.25 7.15 14.53
N LYS A 184 11.66 6.77 13.31
CA LYS A 184 13.04 6.31 13.00
C LYS A 184 13.78 7.17 11.99
N VAL A 185 13.09 8.11 11.35
CA VAL A 185 13.65 8.98 10.31
C VAL A 185 13.69 10.43 10.80
N ALA A 186 14.50 11.26 10.16
CA ALA A 186 14.54 12.68 10.49
C ALA A 186 13.25 13.39 10.01
N PRO A 187 12.70 14.33 10.81
CA PRO A 187 11.46 15.02 10.45
C PRO A 187 11.48 15.71 9.08
N ALA A 188 12.61 16.30 8.70
CA ALA A 188 12.75 17.00 7.44
C ALA A 188 12.70 16.05 6.21
N GLU A 189 13.26 14.85 6.36
CA GLU A 189 13.22 13.81 5.33
C GLU A 189 11.80 13.25 5.18
N LEU A 190 11.09 13.11 6.31
CA LEU A 190 9.71 12.67 6.32
C LEU A 190 8.78 13.72 5.69
N GLU A 191 8.97 15.00 6.01
CA GLU A 191 8.24 16.12 5.40
C GLU A 191 8.45 16.14 3.88
N ALA A 192 9.68 15.97 3.41
CA ALA A 192 9.97 15.88 1.98
C ALA A 192 9.26 14.70 1.29
N LEU A 193 9.15 13.55 1.96
CA LEU A 193 8.36 12.43 1.44
C LEU A 193 6.86 12.74 1.41
N GLU A 194 6.34 13.35 2.47
CA GLU A 194 4.92 13.74 2.54
C GLU A 194 4.58 14.81 1.50
N ASP A 195 5.47 15.78 1.25
CA ASP A 195 5.32 16.79 0.19
C ASP A 195 5.25 16.15 -1.20
N LEU A 196 6.05 15.12 -1.47
CA LEU A 196 5.95 14.36 -2.71
C LEU A 196 4.62 13.62 -2.82
N LEU A 197 4.22 12.88 -1.78
CA LEU A 197 3.03 12.03 -1.80
C LEU A 197 1.72 12.83 -1.77
N TYR A 198 1.67 13.89 -1.00
CA TYR A 198 0.43 14.63 -0.76
C TYR A 198 0.35 15.96 -1.50
N GLY A 199 1.46 16.39 -2.08
CA GLY A 199 1.62 17.71 -2.67
C GLY A 199 1.95 18.78 -1.64
N SER A 200 2.42 19.92 -2.12
CA SER A 200 2.74 21.11 -1.35
C SER A 200 2.07 22.36 -1.97
N ASP A 201 2.28 23.53 -1.42
CA ASP A 201 1.76 24.78 -1.98
C ASP A 201 2.25 25.06 -3.42
N SER A 202 3.34 24.42 -3.85
CA SER A 202 4.00 24.65 -5.15
C SER A 202 4.00 23.46 -6.09
N GLU A 203 3.74 22.24 -5.60
CA GLU A 203 3.85 21.02 -6.37
C GLU A 203 2.64 20.09 -6.11
N SER A 204 2.15 19.45 -7.18
CA SER A 204 1.08 18.45 -7.09
C SER A 204 1.58 17.15 -6.47
N ALA A 205 0.66 16.39 -5.87
CA ALA A 205 0.93 15.07 -5.34
C ALA A 205 1.46 14.12 -6.43
N SER A 206 2.56 13.47 -6.18
CA SER A 206 3.23 12.54 -7.10
C SER A 206 3.61 11.24 -6.40
N PHE A 207 3.75 10.16 -7.17
CA PHE A 207 4.12 8.87 -6.61
C PHE A 207 5.56 8.53 -6.97
N PRO A 208 6.50 8.67 -6.02
CA PRO A 208 7.92 8.44 -6.27
C PRO A 208 8.23 6.97 -6.52
N THR A 209 9.29 6.70 -7.26
CA THR A 209 9.89 5.37 -7.36
C THR A 209 10.57 4.97 -6.04
N PRO A 210 10.78 3.67 -5.77
CA PRO A 210 11.50 3.25 -4.58
C PRO A 210 12.90 3.86 -4.44
N ASP A 211 13.61 4.09 -5.55
CA ASP A 211 14.94 4.70 -5.55
C ASP A 211 14.88 6.19 -5.16
N GLU A 212 13.88 6.92 -5.61
CA GLU A 212 13.64 8.32 -5.21
C GLU A 212 13.30 8.40 -3.71
N VAL A 213 12.45 7.50 -3.21
CA VAL A 213 12.18 7.42 -1.77
C VAL A 213 13.47 7.17 -1.00
N LEU A 214 14.27 6.18 -1.40
CA LEU A 214 15.54 5.89 -0.72
C LEU A 214 16.52 7.06 -0.77
N ALA A 215 16.52 7.84 -1.85
CA ALA A 215 17.39 9.01 -1.98
C ALA A 215 17.09 10.10 -0.94
N LEU A 216 15.84 10.26 -0.50
CA LEU A 216 15.47 11.20 0.55
C LEU A 216 16.13 10.87 1.90
N PHE A 217 16.32 9.58 2.21
CA PHE A 217 16.84 9.09 3.50
C PHE A 217 18.32 8.69 3.46
N THR A 218 19.01 8.87 2.32
CA THR A 218 20.43 8.53 2.19
C THR A 218 21.36 9.73 2.15
N THR A 219 20.87 10.92 2.49
CA THR A 219 21.74 12.10 2.55
C THR A 219 22.72 11.96 3.72
N PRO A 220 24.02 12.15 3.49
CA PRO A 220 25.08 11.96 4.49
C PRO A 220 25.06 13.00 5.60
#